data_1efa323ec8d0121ec2d31f7154eb8291
#
_entry.id   1efa323ec8d0121ec2d31f7154eb8291
#
_cell.length_a   1.000
_cell.length_b   1.000
_cell.length_c   1.000
_cell.angle_alpha   90.00
_cell.angle_beta   90.00
_cell.angle_gamma   90.00
#
_symmetry.space_group_name_H-M   'P 1'
#
loop_
_entity.id
_entity.type
_entity.pdbx_description
1 polymer ?
#
loop_
_entity_poly.entity_id
_entity_poly.type
_entity_poly.pdbx_seq_one_letter_code
_entity_poly.pdbx_strand_id
1 'polypeptide(L)'
;MLAGSLKWAGSFQLAFEVDWNNNLRVLTGINPVGSQYHLERGDTFITPAILYAYSKQGKGDISRKFHRWARAYGIRDAEKDRPVLLNNWEATHCTFDEERLKGLFDGARQIGAELFLLDDGWFGNGSYSRDDDKHGLGDWEVSTKKLPRGLSYIAK
;
A
#
# COMPACT_ATOMS: atom_id res chain seq x y z
N MET A 1 5.18 11.55 -25.72
CA MET A 1 5.60 10.74 -24.56
C MET A 1 4.49 9.76 -24.22
N LEU A 2 4.84 8.53 -23.91
CA LEU A 2 3.95 7.50 -23.41
C LEU A 2 4.40 7.11 -22.00
N ALA A 3 3.47 6.94 -21.06
CA ALA A 3 3.72 6.37 -19.76
C ALA A 3 2.61 5.38 -19.40
N GLY A 4 2.95 4.35 -18.62
CA GLY A 4 2.00 3.31 -18.24
C GLY A 4 2.25 2.80 -16.83
N SER A 5 1.24 2.13 -16.29
CA SER A 5 1.29 1.43 -15.01
C SER A 5 0.42 0.18 -15.08
N LEU A 6 0.86 -0.90 -14.49
CA LEU A 6 0.05 -2.09 -14.30
C LEU A 6 -0.81 -1.91 -13.04
N LYS A 7 -2.11 -2.19 -13.11
CA LYS A 7 -3.00 -2.16 -11.94
C LYS A 7 -2.86 -3.46 -11.14
N TRP A 8 -1.68 -3.63 -10.55
CA TRP A 8 -1.31 -4.82 -9.80
C TRP A 8 -0.33 -4.47 -8.68
N ALA A 9 -0.56 -4.97 -7.48
CA ALA A 9 0.27 -4.71 -6.31
C ALA A 9 1.31 -5.82 -6.01
N GLY A 10 1.23 -6.95 -6.70
CA GLY A 10 2.18 -8.06 -6.58
C GLY A 10 3.41 -7.87 -7.47
N SER A 11 4.27 -8.89 -7.53
CA SER A 11 5.46 -8.88 -8.39
C SER A 11 5.07 -8.89 -9.87
N PHE A 12 5.59 -7.93 -10.62
CA PHE A 12 5.28 -7.75 -12.03
C PHE A 12 6.54 -7.48 -12.86
N GLN A 13 6.42 -7.60 -14.16
CA GLN A 13 7.44 -7.23 -15.12
C GLN A 13 6.86 -6.31 -16.19
N LEU A 14 7.64 -5.31 -16.57
CA LEU A 14 7.44 -4.49 -17.76
C LEU A 14 8.63 -4.71 -18.69
N ALA A 15 8.42 -5.29 -19.87
CA ALA A 15 9.47 -5.51 -20.85
C ALA A 15 9.23 -4.63 -22.08
N PHE A 16 10.28 -4.01 -22.55
CA PHE A 16 10.31 -3.18 -23.74
C PHE A 16 11.22 -3.84 -24.77
N GLU A 17 10.67 -4.21 -25.90
CA GLU A 17 11.37 -4.91 -26.96
C GLU A 17 11.24 -4.12 -28.26
N VAL A 18 12.33 -3.97 -28.99
CA VAL A 18 12.31 -3.41 -30.34
C VAL A 18 12.58 -4.54 -31.32
N ASP A 19 11.62 -4.81 -32.21
CA ASP A 19 11.77 -5.84 -33.23
C ASP A 19 12.68 -5.37 -34.41
N TRP A 20 12.97 -6.29 -35.31
CA TRP A 20 13.82 -6.04 -36.47
C TRP A 20 13.21 -5.04 -37.47
N ASN A 21 11.91 -4.71 -37.37
CA ASN A 21 11.23 -3.66 -38.13
C ASN A 21 11.17 -2.32 -37.38
N ASN A 22 11.89 -2.16 -36.29
CA ASN A 22 11.85 -1.02 -35.36
C ASN A 22 10.47 -0.76 -34.70
N ASN A 23 9.63 -1.79 -34.57
CA ASN A 23 8.39 -1.66 -33.80
C ASN A 23 8.67 -1.88 -32.32
N LEU A 24 8.17 -0.97 -31.49
CA LEU A 24 8.23 -1.11 -30.04
C LEU A 24 7.10 -2.04 -29.58
N ARG A 25 7.47 -3.11 -28.89
CA ARG A 25 6.55 -3.99 -28.15
C ARG A 25 6.67 -3.69 -26.66
N VAL A 26 5.54 -3.59 -26.00
CA VAL A 26 5.49 -3.43 -24.53
C VAL A 26 4.71 -4.60 -23.97
N LEU A 27 5.38 -5.43 -23.19
CA LEU A 27 4.81 -6.60 -22.53
C LEU A 27 4.71 -6.31 -21.02
N THR A 28 3.55 -6.59 -20.46
CA THR A 28 3.33 -6.44 -19.02
C THR A 28 2.65 -7.69 -18.47
N GLY A 29 3.05 -8.09 -17.29
CA GLY A 29 2.48 -9.29 -16.69
C GLY A 29 3.10 -9.66 -15.35
N ILE A 30 2.81 -10.86 -14.92
CA ILE A 30 3.43 -11.46 -13.73
C ILE A 30 4.94 -11.55 -13.98
N ASN A 31 5.74 -11.20 -12.97
CA ASN A 31 7.18 -11.41 -13.03
C ASN A 31 7.47 -12.92 -13.07
N PRO A 32 8.12 -13.44 -14.13
CA PRO A 32 8.39 -14.89 -14.26
C PRO A 32 9.45 -15.39 -13.28
N VAL A 33 10.20 -14.49 -12.63
CA VAL A 33 11.22 -14.88 -11.66
C VAL A 33 10.53 -15.31 -10.36
N GLY A 34 10.58 -16.61 -10.07
CA GLY A 34 10.02 -17.17 -8.83
C GLY A 34 8.48 -17.21 -8.76
N SER A 35 7.79 -17.02 -9.88
CA SER A 35 6.34 -17.16 -9.92
C SER A 35 5.85 -17.97 -11.12
N GLN A 36 4.83 -18.78 -10.88
CA GLN A 36 4.15 -19.59 -11.88
C GLN A 36 2.64 -19.50 -11.66
N TYR A 37 1.89 -19.55 -12.73
CA TYR A 37 0.44 -19.66 -12.67
C TYR A 37 0.01 -20.93 -13.38
N HIS A 38 -0.63 -21.84 -12.64
CA HIS A 38 -1.17 -23.07 -13.20
C HIS A 38 -2.60 -22.81 -13.68
N LEU A 39 -2.89 -23.15 -14.94
CA LEU A 39 -4.20 -22.98 -15.55
C LEU A 39 -4.70 -24.37 -15.99
N GLU A 40 -5.77 -24.84 -15.36
CA GLU A 40 -6.43 -26.10 -15.70
C GLU A 40 -7.29 -25.93 -16.96
N ARG A 41 -7.67 -27.07 -17.58
CA ARG A 41 -8.57 -27.05 -18.73
C ARG A 41 -9.94 -26.51 -18.35
N GLY A 42 -10.35 -25.42 -18.97
CA GLY A 42 -11.62 -24.73 -18.71
C GLY A 42 -11.51 -23.53 -17.78
N ASP A 43 -10.35 -23.33 -17.15
CA ASP A 43 -10.09 -22.15 -16.32
C ASP A 43 -9.92 -20.89 -17.17
N THR A 44 -10.17 -19.76 -16.54
CA THR A 44 -9.96 -18.44 -17.12
C THR A 44 -9.00 -17.65 -16.26
N PHE A 45 -7.93 -17.15 -16.86
CA PHE A 45 -7.03 -16.19 -16.20
C PHE A 45 -7.38 -14.77 -16.63
N ILE A 46 -7.75 -13.93 -15.67
CA ILE A 46 -8.02 -12.50 -15.92
C ILE A 46 -6.76 -11.71 -15.58
N THR A 47 -6.15 -11.12 -16.60
CA THR A 47 -4.95 -10.28 -16.40
C THR A 47 -5.31 -8.98 -15.68
N PRO A 48 -4.40 -8.45 -14.85
CA PRO A 48 -4.53 -7.09 -14.36
C PRO A 48 -4.63 -6.08 -15.50
N ALA A 49 -5.38 -5.01 -15.28
CA ALA A 49 -5.50 -3.94 -16.25
C ALA A 49 -4.19 -3.16 -16.37
N ILE A 50 -3.82 -2.80 -17.58
CA ILE A 50 -2.77 -1.82 -17.84
C ILE A 50 -3.39 -0.45 -18.08
N LEU A 51 -2.84 0.56 -17.42
CA LEU A 51 -3.19 1.96 -17.64
C LEU A 51 -2.07 2.61 -18.44
N TYR A 52 -2.41 3.34 -19.48
CA TYR A 52 -1.43 4.13 -20.22
C TYR A 52 -1.98 5.49 -20.61
N ALA A 53 -1.10 6.47 -20.72
CA ALA A 53 -1.43 7.80 -21.15
C ALA A 53 -0.38 8.30 -22.16
N TYR A 54 -0.86 8.93 -23.21
CA TYR A 54 -0.03 9.60 -24.20
C TYR A 54 -0.14 11.11 -24.09
N SER A 55 0.96 11.81 -24.29
CA SER A 55 0.99 13.27 -24.34
C SER A 55 2.06 13.80 -25.28
N LYS A 56 1.71 14.86 -26.01
CA LYS A 56 2.65 15.73 -26.72
C LYS A 56 3.16 16.88 -25.85
N GLN A 57 2.55 17.11 -24.67
CA GLN A 57 2.82 18.23 -23.78
C GLN A 57 3.77 17.86 -22.60
N GLY A 58 4.32 16.65 -22.63
CA GLY A 58 5.32 16.20 -21.67
C GLY A 58 4.76 15.53 -20.40
N LYS A 59 5.65 15.35 -19.40
CA LYS A 59 5.38 14.56 -18.18
C LYS A 59 4.24 15.14 -17.33
N GLY A 60 4.17 16.45 -17.20
CA GLY A 60 3.13 17.11 -16.38
C GLY A 60 1.71 16.84 -16.88
N ASP A 61 1.50 16.79 -18.19
CA ASP A 61 0.20 16.44 -18.75
C ASP A 61 -0.16 14.96 -18.47
N ILE A 62 0.80 14.05 -18.61
CA ILE A 62 0.61 12.63 -18.29
C ILE A 62 0.26 12.47 -16.80
N SER A 63 0.98 13.13 -15.90
CA SER A 63 0.72 13.10 -14.47
C SER A 63 -0.72 13.57 -14.17
N ARG A 64 -1.15 14.69 -14.73
CA ARG A 64 -2.52 15.16 -14.56
C ARG A 64 -3.58 14.20 -15.14
N LYS A 65 -3.29 13.49 -16.23
CA LYS A 65 -4.18 12.44 -16.77
C LYS A 65 -4.35 11.29 -15.79
N PHE A 66 -3.25 10.79 -15.21
CA PHE A 66 -3.31 9.75 -14.17
C PHE A 66 -4.03 10.24 -12.91
N HIS A 67 -3.80 11.48 -12.47
CA HIS A 67 -4.51 12.05 -11.31
C HIS A 67 -6.02 12.14 -11.55
N ARG A 68 -6.46 12.60 -12.73
CA ARG A 68 -7.89 12.62 -13.07
C ARG A 68 -8.49 11.22 -13.11
N TRP A 69 -7.77 10.27 -13.70
CA TRP A 69 -8.20 8.88 -13.73
C TRP A 69 -8.31 8.30 -12.30
N ALA A 70 -7.32 8.53 -11.46
CA ALA A 70 -7.30 8.04 -10.09
C ALA A 70 -8.47 8.60 -9.28
N ARG A 71 -8.77 9.89 -9.43
CA ARG A 71 -9.95 10.50 -8.78
C ARG A 71 -11.25 9.89 -9.26
N ALA A 72 -11.40 9.67 -10.56
CA ALA A 72 -12.65 9.15 -11.13
C ALA A 72 -12.88 7.67 -10.83
N TYR A 73 -11.81 6.86 -10.76
CA TYR A 73 -11.93 5.39 -10.78
C TYR A 73 -11.06 4.64 -9.79
N GLY A 74 -10.06 5.27 -9.19
CA GLY A 74 -9.04 4.59 -8.38
C GLY A 74 -9.10 4.86 -6.89
N ILE A 75 -9.65 5.99 -6.48
CA ILE A 75 -9.63 6.44 -5.08
C ILE A 75 -11.06 6.51 -4.55
N ARG A 76 -11.28 5.83 -3.44
CA ARG A 76 -12.56 5.93 -2.73
C ARG A 76 -12.75 7.35 -2.19
N ASP A 77 -13.97 7.88 -2.35
CA ASP A 77 -14.36 9.21 -1.86
C ASP A 77 -13.39 10.33 -2.29
N ALA A 78 -12.91 10.27 -3.54
CA ALA A 78 -11.86 11.14 -4.05
C ALA A 78 -12.20 12.64 -4.04
N GLU A 79 -13.49 12.98 -4.02
CA GLU A 79 -13.99 14.36 -3.98
C GLU A 79 -14.22 14.88 -2.55
N LYS A 80 -14.03 14.03 -1.52
CA LYS A 80 -14.13 14.44 -0.13
C LYS A 80 -12.79 14.95 0.39
N ASP A 81 -12.84 15.85 1.34
CA ASP A 81 -11.66 16.26 2.09
C ASP A 81 -11.02 15.07 2.80
N ARG A 82 -9.72 15.11 2.93
CA ARG A 82 -8.97 14.05 3.64
C ARG A 82 -8.95 14.37 5.13
N PRO A 83 -9.22 13.39 5.99
CA PRO A 83 -9.11 13.57 7.42
C PRO A 83 -7.68 13.94 7.82
N VAL A 84 -7.57 14.79 8.82
CA VAL A 84 -6.29 15.12 9.44
C VAL A 84 -5.83 13.91 10.24
N LEU A 85 -4.70 13.31 9.82
CA LEU A 85 -4.18 12.08 10.38
C LEU A 85 -2.99 12.35 11.31
N LEU A 86 -3.00 11.73 12.49
CA LEU A 86 -1.85 11.57 13.36
C LEU A 86 -1.31 10.13 13.27
N ASN A 87 -0.02 10.00 13.04
CA ASN A 87 0.70 8.73 13.08
C ASN A 87 1.57 8.69 14.36
N ASN A 88 1.65 7.55 15.04
CA ASN A 88 2.42 7.43 16.29
C ASN A 88 3.92 7.23 16.08
N TRP A 89 4.39 6.93 14.87
CA TRP A 89 5.77 6.45 14.64
C TRP A 89 6.83 7.35 15.26
N GLU A 90 6.83 8.64 14.95
CA GLU A 90 7.83 9.58 15.45
C GLU A 90 7.79 9.76 16.98
N ALA A 91 6.65 9.49 17.62
CA ALA A 91 6.51 9.62 19.06
C ALA A 91 6.93 8.36 19.83
N THR A 92 6.84 7.18 19.22
CA THR A 92 6.97 5.91 19.94
C THR A 92 7.89 4.91 19.29
N HIS A 93 8.09 4.97 17.98
CA HIS A 93 8.62 3.85 17.20
C HIS A 93 7.89 2.54 17.58
N CYS A 94 8.62 1.45 17.76
CA CYS A 94 8.06 0.16 18.20
C CYS A 94 7.78 0.10 19.72
N THR A 95 8.09 1.15 20.49
CA THR A 95 8.02 1.12 21.97
C THR A 95 6.79 1.84 22.47
N PHE A 96 5.71 1.08 22.67
CA PHE A 96 4.45 1.57 23.23
C PHE A 96 3.66 0.43 23.91
N ASP A 97 2.70 0.83 24.69
CA ASP A 97 1.65 0.03 25.29
C ASP A 97 0.28 0.70 25.12
N GLU A 98 -0.76 0.10 25.66
CA GLU A 98 -2.13 0.63 25.59
C GLU A 98 -2.27 2.00 26.26
N GLU A 99 -1.58 2.23 27.36
CA GLU A 99 -1.68 3.49 28.10
C GLU A 99 -1.05 4.64 27.30
N ARG A 100 0.13 4.41 26.76
CA ARG A 100 0.81 5.39 25.92
C ARG A 100 0.01 5.72 24.66
N LEU A 101 -0.60 4.72 24.00
CA LEU A 101 -1.46 4.96 22.85
C LEU A 101 -2.70 5.77 23.19
N LYS A 102 -3.34 5.51 24.34
CA LYS A 102 -4.46 6.34 24.81
C LYS A 102 -4.07 7.78 25.02
N GLY A 103 -2.92 8.04 25.64
CA GLY A 103 -2.40 9.39 25.78
C GLY A 103 -2.21 10.09 24.43
N LEU A 104 -1.74 9.37 23.40
CA LEU A 104 -1.60 9.90 22.05
C LEU A 104 -2.97 10.14 21.39
N PHE A 105 -3.97 9.28 21.62
CA PHE A 105 -5.34 9.49 21.12
C PHE A 105 -5.97 10.76 21.73
N ASP A 106 -5.79 10.95 23.05
CA ASP A 106 -6.28 12.16 23.73
C ASP A 106 -5.59 13.42 23.20
N GLY A 107 -4.28 13.36 22.97
CA GLY A 107 -3.53 14.43 22.35
C GLY A 107 -3.97 14.71 20.90
N ALA A 108 -4.18 13.65 20.10
CA ALA A 108 -4.67 13.76 18.73
C ALA A 108 -6.04 14.46 18.69
N ARG A 109 -6.95 14.06 19.58
CA ARG A 109 -8.27 14.69 19.72
C ARG A 109 -8.19 16.16 20.10
N GLN A 110 -7.28 16.52 21.02
CA GLN A 110 -7.10 17.92 21.47
C GLN A 110 -6.63 18.84 20.33
N ILE A 111 -5.79 18.35 19.43
CA ILE A 111 -5.32 19.12 18.27
C ILE A 111 -6.25 19.05 17.06
N GLY A 112 -7.38 18.33 17.17
CA GLY A 112 -8.37 18.20 16.11
C GLY A 112 -8.00 17.19 15.01
N ALA A 113 -7.14 16.22 15.29
CA ALA A 113 -6.90 15.11 14.38
C ALA A 113 -8.17 14.21 14.31
N GLU A 114 -8.51 13.78 13.11
CA GLU A 114 -9.74 13.02 12.81
C GLU A 114 -9.46 11.53 12.61
N LEU A 115 -8.22 11.18 12.36
CA LEU A 115 -7.77 9.81 12.12
C LEU A 115 -6.45 9.55 12.86
N PHE A 116 -6.36 8.41 13.52
CA PHE A 116 -5.12 7.92 14.11
C PHE A 116 -4.64 6.70 13.35
N LEU A 117 -3.39 6.72 12.90
CA LEU A 117 -2.73 5.58 12.27
C LEU A 117 -1.76 4.95 13.27
N LEU A 118 -2.10 3.75 13.73
CA LEU A 118 -1.15 2.91 14.47
C LEU A 118 -0.16 2.29 13.47
N ASP A 119 1.07 2.73 13.55
CA ASP A 119 2.17 2.31 12.70
C ASP A 119 2.81 1.01 13.21
N ASP A 120 4.02 0.71 12.81
CA ASP A 120 4.78 -0.50 13.12
C ASP A 120 4.87 -0.78 14.65
N GLY A 121 5.13 -2.03 15.00
CA GLY A 121 5.36 -2.44 16.40
C GLY A 121 4.17 -3.03 17.13
N TRP A 122 2.95 -3.05 16.56
CA TRP A 122 1.74 -3.56 17.22
C TRP A 122 1.59 -5.09 17.16
N PHE A 123 2.43 -5.77 16.38
CA PHE A 123 2.31 -7.19 16.06
C PHE A 123 3.52 -8.00 16.52
N GLY A 124 3.38 -9.33 16.39
CA GLY A 124 4.39 -10.32 16.77
C GLY A 124 4.42 -10.63 18.26
N ASN A 125 4.68 -11.89 18.59
CA ASN A 125 4.70 -12.42 19.96
C ASN A 125 5.96 -13.26 20.21
N GLY A 126 6.36 -13.37 21.48
CA GLY A 126 7.52 -14.17 21.90
C GLY A 126 8.81 -13.73 21.21
N SER A 127 9.52 -14.66 20.57
CA SER A 127 10.77 -14.41 19.84
C SER A 127 10.60 -13.61 18.57
N TYR A 128 9.37 -13.45 18.07
CA TYR A 128 9.01 -12.68 16.88
C TYR A 128 8.35 -11.35 17.22
N SER A 129 8.44 -10.90 18.49
CA SER A 129 7.91 -9.61 18.91
C SER A 129 8.53 -8.48 18.11
N ARG A 130 7.70 -7.59 17.58
CA ARG A 130 8.12 -6.40 16.83
C ARG A 130 8.55 -5.30 17.78
N ASP A 131 9.60 -5.54 18.55
CA ASP A 131 10.20 -4.57 19.46
C ASP A 131 11.24 -3.68 18.76
N ASP A 132 11.69 -4.12 17.59
CA ASP A 132 12.56 -3.39 16.66
C ASP A 132 12.23 -3.79 15.21
N ASP A 133 13.02 -3.33 14.23
CA ASP A 133 12.82 -3.60 12.81
C ASP A 133 13.42 -4.92 12.30
N LYS A 134 13.97 -5.76 13.19
CA LYS A 134 14.70 -7.00 12.82
C LYS A 134 13.81 -8.23 12.76
N HIS A 135 12.68 -8.23 13.47
CA HIS A 135 11.81 -9.40 13.63
C HIS A 135 10.35 -9.09 13.34
N GLY A 136 9.54 -10.13 13.22
CA GLY A 136 8.08 -10.08 13.23
C GLY A 136 7.40 -9.70 11.91
N LEU A 137 8.13 -9.29 10.86
CA LEU A 137 7.49 -8.99 9.57
C LEU A 137 6.84 -10.26 8.99
N GLY A 138 5.53 -10.16 8.72
CA GLY A 138 4.72 -11.29 8.26
C GLY A 138 3.87 -11.94 9.35
N ASP A 139 4.20 -11.73 10.63
CA ASP A 139 3.45 -12.23 11.79
C ASP A 139 2.41 -11.19 12.23
N TRP A 140 1.37 -11.01 11.43
CA TRP A 140 0.34 -10.00 11.67
C TRP A 140 -0.62 -10.37 12.82
N GLU A 141 -0.07 -10.95 13.90
CA GLU A 141 -0.78 -11.22 15.13
C GLU A 141 -0.54 -10.10 16.14
N VAL A 142 -1.61 -9.65 16.79
CA VAL A 142 -1.52 -8.57 17.79
C VAL A 142 -0.59 -8.97 18.93
N SER A 143 0.36 -8.10 19.25
CA SER A 143 1.25 -8.31 20.39
C SER A 143 0.46 -8.27 21.70
N THR A 144 0.32 -9.44 22.34
CA THR A 144 -0.38 -9.56 23.63
C THR A 144 0.37 -8.89 24.79
N LYS A 145 1.68 -8.68 24.62
CA LYS A 145 2.51 -7.93 25.58
C LYS A 145 2.18 -6.44 25.57
N LYS A 146 2.06 -5.85 24.38
CA LYS A 146 1.85 -4.41 24.21
C LYS A 146 0.36 -4.04 24.27
N LEU A 147 -0.47 -4.89 23.71
CA LEU A 147 -1.92 -4.69 23.56
C LEU A 147 -2.69 -5.89 24.12
N PRO A 148 -2.67 -6.11 25.45
CA PRO A 148 -3.26 -7.30 26.06
C PRO A 148 -4.78 -7.41 25.85
N ARG A 149 -5.47 -6.29 25.61
CA ARG A 149 -6.91 -6.24 25.31
C ARG A 149 -7.22 -6.22 23.82
N GLY A 150 -6.19 -6.26 22.97
CA GLY A 150 -6.28 -6.32 21.53
C GLY A 150 -6.65 -5.01 20.85
N LEU A 151 -6.56 -4.99 19.50
CA LEU A 151 -6.83 -3.81 18.69
C LEU A 151 -8.28 -3.33 18.82
N SER A 152 -9.25 -4.24 18.95
CA SER A 152 -10.66 -3.87 19.09
C SER A 152 -10.96 -3.03 20.34
N TYR A 153 -10.14 -3.18 21.39
CA TYR A 153 -10.23 -2.34 22.57
C TYR A 153 -9.67 -0.94 22.33
N ILE A 154 -8.56 -0.86 21.62
CA ILE A 154 -7.89 0.41 21.32
C ILE A 154 -8.70 1.23 20.31
N ALA A 155 -9.43 0.59 19.39
CA ALA A 155 -10.20 1.25 18.33
C ALA A 155 -11.58 1.79 18.77
N LYS A 156 -11.94 1.65 20.05
CA LYS A 156 -13.18 2.18 20.65
C LYS A 156 -12.97 3.54 21.28
#